data_11bed24b7a8efe005977283717ce8b64
#
_entry.id   11bed24b7a8efe005977283717ce8b64
#
_cell.length_a   1.000
_cell.length_b   1.000
_cell.length_c   1.000
_cell.angle_alpha   90.00
_cell.angle_beta   90.00
_cell.angle_gamma   90.00
#
_symmetry.space_group_name_H-M   'P 1'
#
loop_
_entity.id
_entity.type
_entity.pdbx_description
1 polymer ?
#
loop_
_entity_poly.entity_id
_entity_poly.type
_entity_poly.pdbx_seq_one_letter_code
_entity_poly.pdbx_strand_id
1 'polypeptide(L)'
;PISGVLIQAHIQHARLLVISPMDIIDIHKIVDIAKTLNPQIQVLVCAESKEEAEAIRRDNVGAVYYAKEEMAKNMSNHILNQIEIAHQHTPSH
;
A
#
# COMPACT_ATOMS: atom_id res chain seq x y z
N PRO A 1 13.84 20.23 -14.35
CA PRO A 1 15.03 19.42 -14.47
C PRO A 1 14.77 18.09 -15.16
N ILE A 2 15.83 17.51 -15.65
CA ILE A 2 15.77 16.26 -16.40
C ILE A 2 15.08 15.15 -15.59
N SER A 3 15.35 15.11 -14.29
CA SER A 3 14.75 14.12 -13.42
C SER A 3 13.23 14.22 -13.38
N GLY A 4 12.68 15.44 -13.41
CA GLY A 4 11.23 15.63 -13.43
C GLY A 4 10.59 15.10 -14.70
N VAL A 5 11.23 15.29 -15.84
CA VAL A 5 10.75 14.77 -17.12
C VAL A 5 10.77 13.25 -17.13
N LEU A 6 11.84 12.65 -16.62
CA LEU A 6 11.96 11.19 -16.54
C LEU A 6 10.90 10.59 -15.61
N ILE A 7 10.61 11.23 -14.47
CA ILE A 7 9.58 10.78 -13.56
C ILE A 7 8.21 10.81 -14.25
N GLN A 8 7.90 11.87 -14.98
CA GLN A 8 6.62 11.96 -15.69
C GLN A 8 6.48 10.85 -16.74
N ALA A 9 7.54 10.58 -17.49
CA ALA A 9 7.53 9.52 -18.48
C ALA A 9 7.31 8.15 -17.84
N HIS A 10 7.95 7.90 -16.70
CA HIS A 10 7.77 6.66 -15.97
C HIS A 10 6.33 6.52 -15.46
N ILE A 11 5.74 7.60 -14.95
CA ILE A 11 4.37 7.57 -14.44
C ILE A 11 3.39 7.24 -15.56
N GLN A 12 3.58 7.79 -16.76
CA GLN A 12 2.68 7.53 -17.88
C GLN A 12 2.62 6.06 -18.27
N HIS A 13 3.68 5.32 -18.04
CA HIS A 13 3.79 3.90 -18.40
C HIS A 13 3.77 2.95 -17.21
N ALA A 14 3.75 3.49 -16.00
CA ALA A 14 3.76 2.67 -14.79
C ALA A 14 2.39 2.09 -14.51
N ARG A 15 2.36 0.91 -13.93
CA ARG A 15 1.12 0.30 -13.44
C ARG A 15 0.88 0.61 -11.97
N LEU A 16 1.95 0.86 -11.24
CA LEU A 16 1.89 1.06 -9.79
C LEU A 16 2.82 2.20 -9.41
N LEU A 17 2.31 3.11 -8.59
CA LEU A 17 3.08 4.16 -7.95
C LEU A 17 3.12 3.87 -6.46
N VAL A 18 4.31 3.72 -5.92
CA VAL A 18 4.51 3.53 -4.48
C VAL A 18 5.00 4.84 -3.89
N ILE A 19 4.28 5.35 -2.92
CA ILE A 19 4.61 6.62 -2.27
C ILE A 19 5.14 6.33 -0.87
N SER A 20 6.37 6.78 -0.61
CA SER A 20 6.98 6.68 0.72
C SER A 20 6.30 7.64 1.69
N PRO A 21 6.46 7.45 3.00
CA PRO A 21 5.80 8.30 3.99
C PRO A 21 6.16 9.75 3.80
N MET A 22 5.15 10.61 3.75
CA MET A 22 5.30 12.05 3.61
C MET A 22 4.01 12.74 4.06
N ASP A 23 4.00 14.08 4.02
CA ASP A 23 2.84 14.87 4.39
C ASP A 23 1.65 14.53 3.50
N ILE A 24 0.46 14.43 4.08
CA ILE A 24 -0.76 14.08 3.35
C ILE A 24 -1.05 15.08 2.21
N ILE A 25 -0.71 16.34 2.39
CA ILE A 25 -0.90 17.36 1.36
C ILE A 25 -0.04 17.04 0.13
N ASP A 26 1.21 16.63 0.37
CA ASP A 26 2.11 16.25 -0.70
C ASP A 26 1.67 14.96 -1.39
N ILE A 27 1.13 14.02 -0.62
CA ILE A 27 0.55 12.79 -1.17
C ILE A 27 -0.57 13.13 -2.15
N HIS A 28 -1.48 14.01 -1.76
CA HIS A 28 -2.58 14.44 -2.63
C HIS A 28 -2.08 15.04 -3.93
N LYS A 29 -1.07 15.91 -3.85
CA LYS A 29 -0.49 16.54 -5.04
C LYS A 29 0.11 15.51 -5.98
N ILE A 30 0.87 14.57 -5.44
CA ILE A 30 1.52 13.53 -6.23
C ILE A 30 0.49 12.63 -6.89
N VAL A 31 -0.53 12.23 -6.14
CA VAL A 31 -1.59 11.36 -6.66
C VAL A 31 -2.36 12.07 -7.77
N ASP A 32 -2.69 13.34 -7.59
CA ASP A 32 -3.41 14.12 -8.60
C ASP A 32 -2.62 14.21 -9.90
N ILE A 33 -1.33 14.49 -9.80
CA ILE A 33 -0.45 14.56 -10.98
C ILE A 33 -0.37 13.19 -11.64
N ALA A 34 -0.15 12.14 -10.86
CA ALA A 34 -0.02 10.78 -11.38
C ALA A 34 -1.29 10.33 -12.09
N LYS A 35 -2.45 10.58 -11.50
CA LYS A 35 -3.74 10.20 -12.09
C LYS A 35 -4.06 11.01 -13.34
N THR A 36 -3.60 12.26 -13.40
CA THR A 36 -3.75 13.09 -14.59
C THR A 36 -2.92 12.53 -15.74
N LEU A 37 -1.68 12.13 -15.46
CA LEU A 37 -0.78 11.57 -16.47
C LEU A 37 -1.13 10.13 -16.85
N ASN A 38 -1.68 9.39 -15.92
CA ASN A 38 -1.99 7.96 -16.11
C ASN A 38 -3.21 7.60 -15.28
N PRO A 39 -4.43 7.75 -15.84
CA PRO A 39 -5.65 7.44 -15.07
C PRO A 39 -5.77 6.00 -14.61
N GLN A 40 -5.03 5.08 -15.22
CA GLN A 40 -5.06 3.67 -14.87
C GLN A 40 -4.07 3.29 -13.79
N ILE A 41 -3.24 4.24 -13.34
CA ILE A 41 -2.20 3.93 -12.38
C ILE A 41 -2.79 3.53 -11.03
N GLN A 42 -2.24 2.49 -10.44
CA GLN A 42 -2.57 2.11 -9.08
C GLN A 42 -1.62 2.82 -8.13
N VAL A 43 -2.13 3.23 -6.98
CA VAL A 43 -1.35 3.97 -6.00
C VAL A 43 -1.30 3.19 -4.71
N LEU A 44 -0.09 2.98 -4.19
CA LEU A 44 0.15 2.38 -2.89
C LEU A 44 0.90 3.39 -2.04
N VAL A 45 0.31 3.80 -0.93
CA VAL A 45 0.91 4.79 -0.03
C VAL A 45 1.40 4.08 1.21
N CYS A 46 2.67 4.27 1.54
CA CYS A 46 3.26 3.71 2.73
C CYS A 46 3.04 4.66 3.91
N ALA A 47 2.57 4.12 5.02
CA ALA A 47 2.34 4.90 6.24
C ALA A 47 3.32 4.47 7.33
N GLU A 48 3.73 5.42 8.15
CA GLU A 48 4.63 5.17 9.28
C GLU A 48 3.88 4.94 10.59
N SER A 49 2.65 5.39 10.68
CA SER A 49 1.86 5.29 11.89
C SER A 49 0.42 4.93 11.57
N LYS A 50 -0.29 4.47 12.60
CA LYS A 50 -1.71 4.15 12.46
C LYS A 50 -2.52 5.38 12.09
N GLU A 51 -2.17 6.53 12.67
CA GLU A 51 -2.86 7.78 12.39
C GLU A 51 -2.70 8.20 10.93
N GLU A 52 -1.50 8.06 10.39
CA GLU A 52 -1.26 8.33 8.98
C GLU A 52 -2.05 7.38 8.09
N ALA A 53 -2.03 6.10 8.42
CA ALA A 53 -2.77 5.10 7.65
C ALA A 53 -4.26 5.41 7.63
N GLU A 54 -4.83 5.79 8.77
CA GLU A 54 -6.24 6.16 8.86
C GLU A 54 -6.55 7.40 8.04
N ALA A 55 -5.68 8.41 8.09
CA ALA A 55 -5.86 9.64 7.32
C ALA A 55 -5.85 9.36 5.82
N ILE A 56 -4.92 8.54 5.36
CA ILE A 56 -4.80 8.20 3.94
C ILE A 56 -6.04 7.41 3.49
N ARG A 57 -6.52 6.49 4.30
CA ARG A 57 -7.73 5.71 3.99
C ARG A 57 -8.96 6.59 3.95
N ARG A 58 -9.06 7.53 4.89
CA ARG A 58 -10.18 8.46 4.96
C ARG A 58 -10.27 9.32 3.71
N ASP A 59 -9.12 9.77 3.24
CA ASP A 59 -9.04 10.63 2.05
C ASP A 59 -9.12 9.84 0.74
N ASN A 60 -9.03 8.51 0.82
CA ASN A 60 -9.18 7.62 -0.32
C ASN A 60 -8.25 7.95 -1.49
N VAL A 61 -7.00 8.25 -1.17
CA VAL A 61 -6.00 8.60 -2.19
C VAL A 61 -5.35 7.39 -2.84
N GLY A 62 -5.49 6.22 -2.24
CA GLY A 62 -4.92 4.98 -2.78
C GLY A 62 -4.96 3.89 -1.73
N ALA A 63 -4.38 2.75 -2.08
CA ALA A 63 -4.20 1.66 -1.12
C ALA A 63 -3.14 2.05 -0.10
N VAL A 64 -3.25 1.54 1.11
CA VAL A 64 -2.34 1.88 2.20
C VAL A 64 -1.55 0.65 2.61
N TYR A 65 -0.25 0.81 2.71
CA TYR A 65 0.63 -0.19 3.32
C TYR A 65 1.17 0.38 4.62
N TYR A 66 0.84 -0.26 5.74
CA TYR A 66 1.36 0.07 7.05
C TYR A 66 2.03 -1.20 7.59
N ALA A 67 3.36 -1.17 7.71
CA ALA A 67 4.16 -2.36 7.96
C ALA A 67 3.74 -3.14 9.21
N LYS A 68 3.47 -2.43 10.30
CA LYS A 68 3.06 -3.10 11.55
C LYS A 68 1.74 -3.84 11.40
N GLU A 69 0.82 -3.25 10.66
CA GLU A 69 -0.50 -3.85 10.40
C GLU A 69 -0.37 -5.07 9.51
N GLU A 70 0.45 -4.97 8.45
CA GLU A 70 0.68 -6.08 7.54
C GLU A 70 1.40 -7.22 8.24
N MET A 71 2.36 -6.90 9.09
CA MET A 71 3.05 -7.91 9.88
C MET A 71 2.08 -8.65 10.81
N ALA A 72 1.20 -7.92 11.47
CA ALA A 72 0.20 -8.52 12.35
C ALA A 72 -0.75 -9.44 11.58
N LYS A 73 -1.21 -9.02 10.39
CA LYS A 73 -2.05 -9.85 9.53
C LYS A 73 -1.33 -11.11 9.10
N ASN A 74 -0.09 -10.98 8.67
CA ASN A 74 0.71 -12.12 8.22
C ASN A 74 0.95 -13.11 9.35
N MET A 75 1.24 -12.63 10.54
CA MET A 75 1.43 -13.48 11.71
C MET A 75 0.13 -14.21 12.08
N SER A 76 -0.99 -13.50 12.09
CA SER A 76 -2.29 -14.09 12.38
C SER A 76 -2.65 -15.16 11.35
N ASN A 77 -2.44 -14.89 10.08
CA ASN A 77 -2.70 -15.87 9.02
C ASN A 77 -1.80 -17.09 9.15
N HIS A 78 -0.54 -16.87 9.47
CA HIS A 78 0.40 -17.97 9.67
C HIS A 78 -0.04 -18.87 10.85
N ILE A 79 -0.45 -18.27 11.94
CA ILE A 79 -0.92 -18.99 13.12
C ILE A 79 -2.18 -19.80 12.78
N LEU A 80 -3.13 -19.19 12.10
CA LEU A 80 -4.36 -19.88 11.69
C LEU A 80 -4.05 -21.05 10.77
N ASN A 81 -3.15 -20.88 9.82
CA ASN A 81 -2.76 -21.97 8.93
C ASN A 81 -2.12 -23.12 9.69
N GLN A 82 -1.29 -22.82 10.68
CA GLN A 82 -0.69 -23.86 11.51
C GLN A 82 -1.73 -24.61 12.33
N ILE A 83 -2.69 -23.92 12.87
CA ILE A 83 -3.78 -24.52 13.62
C ILE A 83 -4.59 -25.45 12.72
N GLU A 84 -4.95 -25.00 11.53
CA GLU A 84 -5.71 -25.79 10.58
C GLU A 84 -4.96 -27.05 10.16
N ILE A 85 -3.68 -26.93 9.89
CA ILE A 85 -2.86 -28.09 9.52
C ILE A 85 -2.81 -29.10 10.67
N ALA A 86 -2.58 -28.63 11.89
CA ALA A 86 -2.56 -29.47 13.06
C ALA A 86 -3.90 -30.20 13.26
N HIS A 87 -4.99 -29.47 13.07
CA HIS A 87 -6.34 -30.03 13.19
C HIS A 87 -6.60 -31.10 12.12
N GLN A 88 -6.19 -30.84 10.88
CA GLN A 88 -6.37 -31.78 9.79
C GLN A 88 -5.56 -33.09 9.98
N HIS A 89 -4.40 -32.98 10.62
CA HIS A 89 -3.54 -34.12 10.86
C HIS A 89 -3.86 -34.87 12.14
N THR A 90 -4.71 -34.32 12.99
CA THR A 90 -5.14 -35.02 14.21
C THR A 90 -6.02 -36.19 13.80
N PRO A 91 -5.64 -37.43 14.12
CA PRO A 91 -6.46 -38.56 13.74
C PRO A 91 -7.70 -38.60 14.59
N SER A 92 -8.49 -38.34 14.49
CA SER A 92 -9.47 -38.23 15.22
C SER A 92 -10.10 -38.71 15.86
N HIS A 93 -9.62 -38.64 15.73
CA HIS A 93 -9.86 -38.81 15.94
C HIS A 93 -10.36 -39.31 15.88
#